data_f4998410c222c31da291c804ac21e1ca
#
_entry.id   f4998410c222c31da291c804ac21e1ca
#
_cell.length_a   1.000
_cell.length_b   1.000
_cell.length_c   1.000
_cell.angle_alpha   90.00
_cell.angle_beta   90.00
_cell.angle_gamma   90.00
#
_symmetry.space_group_name_H-M   'P 1'
#
loop_
_entity.id
_entity.type
_entity.pdbx_description
1 polymer ?
#
loop_
_entity_poly.entity_id
_entity_poly.type
_entity_poly.pdbx_seq_one_letter_code
_entity_poly.pdbx_strand_id
1 'polypeptide(L)'
;GTSFGNLDVKTIAAELQKLGYESYGNEILYNGLTGGQLETSIFIGPVFYQRLKHMVADKQHSRSIGPMVNLTRQPAEGRSRDGGFRIGEMERDVMIAHGISKFCRERMFDVSDKYSVFVCKKCGMTASYNDGNANAMYENADTTIHLCKMCNNHTHFSKVEIPYAYKLMAQELQTINVAPRIITQ
;
A
#
# COMPACT_ATOMS: atom_id res chain seq x y z
N GLY A 1 -30.45 28.68 3.82
CA GLY A 1 -31.91 28.49 3.63
C GLY A 1 -32.23 27.04 3.28
N THR A 2 -33.43 26.64 3.56
CA THR A 2 -33.95 25.32 3.20
C THR A 2 -35.06 25.50 2.17
N SER A 3 -35.34 24.48 1.36
CA SER A 3 -36.39 24.50 0.34
C SER A 3 -37.80 24.67 0.91
N PHE A 4 -37.98 24.46 2.21
CA PHE A 4 -39.27 24.60 2.93
C PHE A 4 -39.35 25.86 3.81
N GLY A 5 -38.26 26.65 3.85
CA GLY A 5 -38.24 27.91 4.60
C GLY A 5 -38.62 29.08 3.73
N ASN A 6 -39.35 30.05 4.31
CA ASN A 6 -39.58 31.33 3.65
C ASN A 6 -38.29 32.14 3.68
N LEU A 7 -37.70 32.35 2.51
CA LEU A 7 -36.51 33.16 2.34
C LEU A 7 -36.92 34.57 1.86
N ASP A 8 -36.62 35.58 2.64
CA ASP A 8 -36.83 36.98 2.23
C ASP A 8 -35.59 37.50 1.50
N VAL A 9 -35.73 37.71 0.19
CA VAL A 9 -34.65 38.20 -0.67
C VAL A 9 -34.21 39.61 -0.24
N LYS A 10 -35.09 40.44 0.27
CA LYS A 10 -34.75 41.80 0.72
C LYS A 10 -33.82 41.79 1.93
N THR A 11 -34.00 40.84 2.85
CA THR A 11 -33.12 40.68 4.01
C THR A 11 -31.74 40.31 3.57
N ILE A 12 -31.58 39.37 2.61
CA ILE A 12 -30.29 38.96 2.07
C ILE A 12 -29.61 40.11 1.32
N ALA A 13 -30.37 40.85 0.51
CA ALA A 13 -29.86 42.01 -0.23
C ALA A 13 -29.33 43.09 0.72
N ALA A 14 -30.00 43.35 1.83
CA ALA A 14 -29.55 44.29 2.85
C ALA A 14 -28.25 43.83 3.55
N GLU A 15 -28.12 42.53 3.82
CA GLU A 15 -26.86 41.97 4.39
C GLU A 15 -25.70 42.01 3.41
N LEU A 16 -25.92 41.71 2.13
CA LEU A 16 -24.92 41.86 1.09
C LEU A 16 -24.39 43.28 0.97
N GLN A 17 -25.31 44.26 1.00
CA GLN A 17 -24.97 45.68 0.94
C GLN A 17 -24.14 46.12 2.15
N LYS A 18 -24.43 45.62 3.36
CA LYS A 18 -23.62 45.89 4.56
C LYS A 18 -22.18 45.38 4.43
N LEU A 19 -21.99 44.31 3.70
CA LEU A 19 -20.67 43.71 3.44
C LEU A 19 -19.91 44.37 2.28
N GLY A 20 -20.54 45.39 1.63
CA GLY A 20 -19.91 46.13 0.52
C GLY A 20 -20.12 45.52 -0.87
N TYR A 21 -21.01 44.53 -0.99
CA TYR A 21 -21.42 43.94 -2.27
C TYR A 21 -22.64 44.65 -2.83
N GLU A 22 -22.92 44.51 -4.13
CA GLU A 22 -24.17 44.94 -4.73
C GLU A 22 -25.33 44.15 -4.15
N SER A 23 -26.50 44.82 -3.95
CA SER A 23 -27.67 44.24 -3.23
C SER A 23 -28.16 42.91 -3.78
N TYR A 24 -28.10 42.73 -5.09
CA TYR A 24 -28.48 41.50 -5.77
C TYR A 24 -27.28 40.65 -6.24
N GLY A 25 -26.09 41.04 -5.81
CA GLY A 25 -24.84 40.33 -6.14
C GLY A 25 -24.37 40.45 -7.59
N ASN A 26 -24.92 41.39 -8.36
CA ASN A 26 -24.54 41.60 -9.75
C ASN A 26 -23.29 42.47 -9.80
N GLU A 27 -22.19 41.92 -10.32
CA GLU A 27 -20.94 42.63 -10.46
C GLU A 27 -20.58 42.84 -11.94
N ILE A 28 -19.91 43.97 -12.23
CA ILE A 28 -19.34 44.23 -13.57
C ILE A 28 -18.07 43.43 -13.72
N LEU A 29 -18.08 42.52 -14.67
CA LEU A 29 -16.92 41.69 -15.00
C LEU A 29 -16.32 42.12 -16.34
N TYR A 30 -15.00 41.90 -16.48
CA TYR A 30 -14.25 42.18 -17.69
C TYR A 30 -13.65 40.93 -18.26
N ASN A 31 -13.67 40.83 -19.59
CA ASN A 31 -12.98 39.74 -20.29
C ASN A 31 -11.46 39.96 -20.16
N GLY A 32 -10.78 39.00 -19.54
CA GLY A 32 -9.33 39.09 -19.30
C GLY A 32 -8.46 39.10 -20.57
N LEU A 33 -9.00 38.64 -21.71
CA LEU A 33 -8.28 38.64 -22.99
C LEU A 33 -8.46 39.96 -23.77
N THR A 34 -9.69 40.49 -23.83
CA THR A 34 -10.04 41.67 -24.64
C THR A 34 -10.14 42.96 -23.86
N GLY A 35 -10.23 42.88 -22.52
CA GLY A 35 -10.50 44.01 -21.64
C GLY A 35 -11.92 44.56 -21.76
N GLY A 36 -12.76 43.97 -22.59
CA GLY A 36 -14.16 44.40 -22.76
C GLY A 36 -15.03 44.03 -21.57
N GLN A 37 -15.96 44.92 -21.23
CA GLN A 37 -16.96 44.67 -20.18
C GLN A 37 -17.89 43.54 -20.62
N LEU A 38 -18.22 42.63 -19.72
CA LEU A 38 -19.19 41.58 -19.93
C LEU A 38 -20.56 42.03 -19.40
N GLU A 39 -21.57 41.94 -20.26
CA GLU A 39 -22.98 42.16 -19.84
C GLU A 39 -23.51 40.88 -19.24
N THR A 40 -23.30 40.68 -17.93
CA THR A 40 -23.70 39.46 -17.22
C THR A 40 -24.33 39.82 -15.87
N SER A 41 -25.32 39.04 -15.46
CA SER A 41 -25.84 38.99 -14.09
C SER A 41 -25.24 37.82 -13.34
N ILE A 42 -23.97 37.96 -12.96
CA ILE A 42 -23.26 36.92 -12.19
C ILE A 42 -23.28 37.32 -10.73
N PHE A 43 -23.78 36.41 -9.87
CA PHE A 43 -23.77 36.61 -8.44
C PHE A 43 -22.34 36.53 -7.88
N ILE A 44 -21.93 37.60 -7.19
CA ILE A 44 -20.68 37.62 -6.41
C ILE A 44 -21.04 38.02 -4.99
N GLY A 45 -20.67 37.18 -4.04
CA GLY A 45 -20.93 37.43 -2.62
C GLY A 45 -20.32 36.34 -1.75
N PRO A 46 -20.36 36.50 -0.42
CA PRO A 46 -19.88 35.48 0.50
C PRO A 46 -20.73 34.21 0.38
N VAL A 47 -20.06 33.07 0.30
CA VAL A 47 -20.70 31.76 0.23
C VAL A 47 -20.20 30.92 1.39
N PHE A 48 -21.12 30.27 2.12
CA PHE A 48 -20.77 29.33 3.15
C PHE A 48 -20.34 28.01 2.48
N TYR A 49 -19.15 27.56 2.81
CA TYR A 49 -18.58 26.33 2.28
C TYR A 49 -18.12 25.44 3.43
N GLN A 50 -18.59 24.22 3.47
CA GLN A 50 -18.26 23.25 4.52
C GLN A 50 -17.91 21.90 3.92
N ARG A 51 -16.81 21.34 4.38
CA ARG A 51 -16.40 19.97 4.05
C ARG A 51 -17.11 18.99 4.98
N LEU A 52 -18.04 18.20 4.45
CA LEU A 52 -18.91 17.35 5.26
C LEU A 52 -18.38 15.91 5.41
N LYS A 53 -17.69 15.38 4.43
CA LYS A 53 -17.38 13.94 4.36
C LYS A 53 -15.88 13.60 4.46
N HIS A 54 -15.01 14.39 3.87
CA HIS A 54 -13.58 14.06 3.75
C HIS A 54 -12.76 14.66 4.89
N MET A 55 -12.84 14.07 6.07
CA MET A 55 -12.12 14.54 7.26
C MET A 55 -10.78 13.81 7.41
N VAL A 56 -9.79 14.47 8.03
CA VAL A 56 -8.45 13.92 8.22
C VAL A 56 -8.47 12.67 9.08
N ALA A 57 -9.27 12.67 10.15
CA ALA A 57 -9.38 11.51 11.06
C ALA A 57 -9.77 10.21 10.33
N ASP A 58 -10.61 10.32 9.30
CA ASP A 58 -11.05 9.17 8.51
C ASP A 58 -10.01 8.68 7.50
N LYS A 59 -8.98 9.48 7.22
CA LYS A 59 -7.94 9.17 6.23
C LYS A 59 -6.59 8.86 6.85
N GLN A 60 -6.39 9.23 8.11
CA GLN A 60 -5.16 8.93 8.82
C GLN A 60 -5.00 7.43 8.98
N HIS A 61 -3.82 6.93 8.60
CA HIS A 61 -3.48 5.52 8.75
C HIS A 61 -1.99 5.36 9.04
N SER A 62 -1.67 4.43 9.95
CA SER A 62 -0.31 4.02 10.26
C SER A 62 -0.30 2.53 10.60
N ARG A 63 0.81 1.88 10.30
CA ARG A 63 1.01 0.47 10.62
C ARG A 63 2.47 0.22 10.99
N SER A 64 2.70 -0.56 12.02
CA SER A 64 4.02 -1.16 12.33
C SER A 64 4.00 -2.65 12.03
N ILE A 65 3.28 -3.43 12.82
CA ILE A 65 3.06 -4.87 12.65
C ILE A 65 1.55 -5.09 12.64
N GLY A 66 1.05 -5.96 11.76
CA GLY A 66 -0.37 -6.21 11.65
C GLY A 66 -0.66 -7.47 10.82
N PRO A 67 -1.92 -7.69 10.40
CA PRO A 67 -2.34 -8.87 9.69
C PRO A 67 -1.62 -9.07 8.36
N MET A 68 -1.34 -10.32 8.04
CA MET A 68 -0.67 -10.75 6.81
C MET A 68 -1.61 -11.56 5.93
N VAL A 69 -1.43 -11.49 4.62
CA VAL A 69 -2.15 -12.34 3.67
C VAL A 69 -1.63 -13.77 3.77
N ASN A 70 -2.51 -14.75 3.93
CA ASN A 70 -2.11 -16.15 4.11
C ASN A 70 -1.32 -16.72 2.93
N LEU A 71 -1.72 -16.40 1.70
CA LEU A 71 -1.11 -16.98 0.50
C LEU A 71 0.32 -16.46 0.26
N THR A 72 0.52 -15.16 0.31
CA THR A 72 1.79 -14.50 -0.04
C THR A 72 2.62 -14.14 1.18
N ARG A 73 2.04 -14.18 2.38
CA ARG A 73 2.61 -13.70 3.63
C ARG A 73 3.13 -12.26 3.56
N GLN A 74 2.52 -11.47 2.69
CA GLN A 74 2.74 -10.03 2.63
C GLN A 74 1.77 -9.30 3.56
N PRO A 75 2.07 -8.08 4.00
CA PRO A 75 1.13 -7.26 4.75
C PRO A 75 -0.21 -7.12 4.01
N ALA A 76 -1.31 -7.19 4.75
CA ALA A 76 -2.64 -6.98 4.16
C ALA A 76 -2.74 -5.58 3.55
N GLU A 77 -3.62 -5.41 2.59
CA GLU A 77 -3.87 -4.14 1.91
C GLU A 77 -5.12 -3.45 2.49
N GLY A 78 -5.05 -2.13 2.58
CA GLY A 78 -6.17 -1.28 2.95
C GLY A 78 -6.25 -0.93 4.43
N ARG A 79 -6.64 0.31 4.70
CA ARG A 79 -6.78 0.87 6.06
C ARG A 79 -7.80 0.08 6.92
N SER A 80 -8.90 -0.37 6.32
CA SER A 80 -9.96 -1.11 7.03
C SER A 80 -9.49 -2.47 7.58
N ARG A 81 -8.39 -3.00 7.05
CA ARG A 81 -7.80 -4.28 7.47
C ARG A 81 -6.51 -4.09 8.26
N ASP A 82 -6.25 -2.88 8.74
CA ASP A 82 -4.97 -2.53 9.36
C ASP A 82 -3.78 -2.92 8.46
N GLY A 83 -3.94 -2.68 7.16
CA GLY A 83 -2.98 -3.05 6.14
C GLY A 83 -1.83 -2.06 6.00
N GLY A 84 -0.81 -2.47 5.25
CA GLY A 84 0.33 -1.63 4.90
C GLY A 84 0.07 -0.76 3.66
N PHE A 85 1.05 0.09 3.36
CA PHE A 85 1.10 0.82 2.10
C PHE A 85 1.75 -0.03 1.02
N ARG A 86 1.22 0.07 -0.20
CA ARG A 86 1.79 -0.61 -1.35
C ARG A 86 2.95 0.21 -1.93
N ILE A 87 4.10 -0.44 -2.07
CA ILE A 87 5.18 0.03 -2.94
C ILE A 87 4.95 -0.58 -4.31
N GLY A 88 4.45 0.20 -5.25
CA GLY A 88 4.18 -0.24 -6.60
C GLY A 88 5.43 -0.24 -7.49
N GLU A 89 5.24 -0.53 -8.75
CA GLU A 89 6.32 -0.59 -9.74
C GLU A 89 6.98 0.77 -9.97
N MET A 90 6.19 1.85 -9.99
CA MET A 90 6.71 3.21 -10.16
C MET A 90 7.56 3.66 -8.95
N GLU A 91 7.15 3.32 -7.74
CA GLU A 91 7.91 3.60 -6.52
C GLU A 91 9.22 2.82 -6.50
N ARG A 92 9.22 1.56 -6.97
CA ARG A 92 10.44 0.77 -7.17
C ARG A 92 11.39 1.46 -8.15
N ASP A 93 10.88 1.95 -9.27
CA ASP A 93 11.69 2.62 -10.30
C ASP A 93 12.37 3.88 -9.77
N VAL A 94 11.64 4.66 -8.94
CA VAL A 94 12.22 5.82 -8.25
C VAL A 94 13.35 5.40 -7.30
N MET A 95 13.16 4.34 -6.52
CA MET A 95 14.21 3.84 -5.62
C MET A 95 15.45 3.36 -6.38
N ILE A 96 15.28 2.74 -7.54
CA ILE A 96 16.38 2.32 -8.42
C ILE A 96 17.11 3.56 -8.99
N ALA A 97 16.36 4.55 -9.48
CA ALA A 97 16.93 5.78 -10.00
C ALA A 97 17.77 6.54 -8.97
N HIS A 98 17.35 6.54 -7.70
CA HIS A 98 18.11 7.14 -6.61
C HIS A 98 19.27 6.27 -6.09
N GLY A 99 19.39 5.02 -6.51
CA GLY A 99 20.44 4.10 -6.06
C GLY A 99 20.37 3.69 -4.59
N ILE A 100 19.19 3.79 -3.96
CA ILE A 100 18.98 3.49 -2.54
C ILE A 100 18.68 2.00 -2.31
N SER A 101 19.61 1.13 -2.68
CA SER A 101 19.41 -0.33 -2.63
C SER A 101 19.10 -0.87 -1.24
N LYS A 102 19.72 -0.31 -0.20
CA LYS A 102 19.52 -0.73 1.18
C LYS A 102 18.10 -0.44 1.68
N PHE A 103 17.56 0.72 1.35
CA PHE A 103 16.16 1.10 1.64
C PHE A 103 15.19 0.23 0.86
N CYS A 104 15.47 0.00 -0.43
CA CYS A 104 14.68 -0.87 -1.28
C CYS A 104 14.60 -2.30 -0.69
N ARG A 105 15.73 -2.86 -0.28
CA ARG A 105 15.78 -4.17 0.38
C ARG A 105 14.95 -4.19 1.66
N GLU A 106 15.12 -3.20 2.53
CA GLU A 106 14.35 -3.10 3.78
C GLU A 106 12.85 -3.10 3.50
N ARG A 107 12.38 -2.22 2.61
CA ARG A 107 10.94 -2.03 2.36
C ARG A 107 10.28 -3.17 1.60
N MET A 108 10.99 -3.77 0.65
CA MET A 108 10.43 -4.82 -0.21
C MET A 108 10.73 -6.24 0.27
N PHE A 109 11.59 -6.40 1.26
CA PHE A 109 12.01 -7.71 1.74
C PHE A 109 11.95 -7.82 3.27
N ASP A 110 12.82 -7.10 3.99
CA ASP A 110 12.99 -7.33 5.43
C ASP A 110 11.72 -7.06 6.26
N VAL A 111 10.95 -6.03 5.92
CA VAL A 111 9.68 -5.66 6.60
C VAL A 111 8.43 -6.15 5.87
N SER A 112 8.57 -6.81 4.73
CA SER A 112 7.46 -7.33 3.93
C SER A 112 7.25 -8.83 4.17
N ASP A 113 7.93 -9.68 3.43
CA ASP A 113 7.72 -11.13 3.39
C ASP A 113 9.00 -11.96 3.52
N LYS A 114 9.92 -11.50 4.34
CA LYS A 114 11.17 -12.21 4.60
C LYS A 114 10.91 -13.63 5.10
N TYR A 115 11.53 -14.60 4.43
CA TYR A 115 11.41 -16.01 4.75
C TYR A 115 12.73 -16.75 4.56
N SER A 116 12.98 -17.78 5.36
CA SER A 116 14.17 -18.61 5.26
C SER A 116 13.82 -19.99 4.69
N VAL A 117 14.58 -20.46 3.74
CA VAL A 117 14.47 -21.80 3.18
C VAL A 117 15.83 -22.50 3.19
N PHE A 118 15.80 -23.82 3.24
CA PHE A 118 16.99 -24.64 3.03
C PHE A 118 17.03 -25.11 1.58
N VAL A 119 18.16 -24.95 0.95
CA VAL A 119 18.43 -25.33 -0.43
C VAL A 119 19.50 -26.42 -0.46
N CYS A 120 19.25 -27.45 -1.24
CA CYS A 120 20.22 -28.52 -1.43
C CYS A 120 21.39 -28.02 -2.27
N LYS A 121 22.62 -28.08 -1.75
CA LYS A 121 23.84 -27.67 -2.49
C LYS A 121 24.12 -28.54 -3.72
N LYS A 122 23.60 -29.76 -3.80
CA LYS A 122 23.82 -30.67 -4.93
C LYS A 122 22.94 -30.36 -6.14
N CYS A 123 21.63 -30.09 -5.90
CA CYS A 123 20.68 -29.90 -7.01
C CYS A 123 20.05 -28.51 -7.08
N GLY A 124 20.25 -27.64 -6.09
CA GLY A 124 19.67 -26.30 -6.06
C GLY A 124 18.19 -26.23 -5.77
N MET A 125 17.55 -27.35 -5.47
CA MET A 125 16.12 -27.40 -5.13
C MET A 125 15.89 -27.11 -3.65
N THR A 126 14.72 -26.56 -3.33
CA THR A 126 14.29 -26.38 -1.95
C THR A 126 14.15 -27.74 -1.26
N ALA A 127 14.70 -27.85 -0.06
CA ALA A 127 14.67 -29.07 0.74
C ALA A 127 13.50 -29.06 1.73
N SER A 128 13.04 -30.24 2.10
CA SER A 128 12.17 -30.40 3.26
C SER A 128 13.00 -30.27 4.53
N TYR A 129 12.55 -29.50 5.50
CA TYR A 129 13.22 -29.34 6.78
C TYR A 129 12.20 -29.30 7.92
N ASN A 130 12.62 -29.77 9.09
CA ASN A 130 11.91 -29.61 10.33
C ASN A 130 12.82 -28.86 11.30
N ASP A 131 12.43 -27.65 11.68
CA ASP A 131 13.07 -26.91 12.76
C ASP A 131 12.49 -27.42 14.08
N GLY A 132 13.29 -28.11 14.89
CA GLY A 132 12.86 -28.78 16.13
C GLY A 132 12.06 -27.87 17.10
N ASN A 133 12.17 -26.55 16.96
CA ASN A 133 11.41 -25.59 17.75
C ASN A 133 9.92 -25.48 17.39
N ALA A 134 9.45 -26.08 16.29
CA ALA A 134 8.05 -25.99 15.88
C ALA A 134 7.12 -26.94 16.65
N ASN A 135 7.65 -27.94 17.36
CA ASN A 135 6.89 -28.95 18.11
C ASN A 135 7.41 -29.12 19.53
N ALA A 136 7.34 -28.08 20.34
CA ALA A 136 7.62 -28.16 21.79
C ALA A 136 6.68 -29.11 22.60
N MET A 137 5.84 -29.87 21.92
CA MET A 137 4.97 -30.89 22.53
C MET A 137 5.61 -32.29 22.63
N TYR A 138 6.77 -32.49 21.98
CA TYR A 138 7.48 -33.77 22.06
C TYR A 138 8.90 -33.53 22.61
N GLU A 139 9.16 -34.01 23.79
CA GLU A 139 10.41 -33.81 24.56
C GLU A 139 11.70 -34.35 23.91
N ASN A 140 11.65 -34.85 22.68
CA ASN A 140 12.80 -35.41 21.93
C ASN A 140 13.04 -34.74 20.58
N ALA A 141 12.68 -33.45 20.38
CA ALA A 141 12.72 -32.76 19.08
C ALA A 141 14.01 -31.96 18.81
N ASP A 142 15.13 -32.36 19.38
CA ASP A 142 16.44 -31.72 19.14
C ASP A 142 17.07 -32.07 17.78
N THR A 143 16.42 -32.86 16.96
CA THR A 143 16.95 -33.24 15.66
C THR A 143 16.32 -32.42 14.52
N THR A 144 17.04 -31.41 14.05
CA THR A 144 16.74 -30.74 12.78
C THR A 144 16.90 -31.74 11.62
N ILE A 145 15.79 -32.13 11.01
CA ILE A 145 15.80 -33.05 9.87
C ILE A 145 15.82 -32.25 8.58
N HIS A 146 16.86 -32.41 7.78
CA HIS A 146 16.93 -31.86 6.43
C HIS A 146 16.92 -33.00 5.43
N LEU A 147 16.10 -32.90 4.40
CA LEU A 147 15.97 -33.92 3.36
C LEU A 147 15.77 -33.30 1.97
N CYS A 148 16.66 -33.64 1.07
CA CYS A 148 16.43 -33.45 -0.36
C CYS A 148 16.04 -34.80 -1.00
N LYS A 149 14.75 -34.97 -1.31
CA LYS A 149 14.24 -36.21 -1.93
C LYS A 149 14.85 -36.47 -3.32
N MET A 150 15.19 -35.44 -4.08
CA MET A 150 15.77 -35.58 -5.44
C MET A 150 17.17 -36.15 -5.41
N CYS A 151 18.02 -35.76 -4.46
CA CYS A 151 19.40 -36.16 -4.35
C CYS A 151 19.67 -37.20 -3.25
N ASN A 152 18.64 -37.53 -2.47
CA ASN A 152 18.75 -38.30 -1.25
C ASN A 152 19.84 -37.76 -0.31
N ASN A 153 19.90 -36.43 -0.19
CA ASN A 153 20.92 -35.70 0.56
C ASN A 153 20.34 -35.26 1.93
N HIS A 154 21.10 -35.51 2.99
CA HIS A 154 20.73 -35.18 4.36
C HIS A 154 21.69 -34.18 5.04
N THR A 155 22.81 -33.81 4.41
CA THR A 155 23.91 -33.10 5.07
C THR A 155 24.29 -31.77 4.40
N HIS A 156 24.24 -31.70 3.06
CA HIS A 156 24.74 -30.54 2.31
C HIS A 156 23.64 -29.57 1.93
N PHE A 157 23.32 -28.62 2.84
CA PHE A 157 22.32 -27.60 2.64
C PHE A 157 22.88 -26.20 2.89
N SER A 158 22.28 -25.23 2.24
CA SER A 158 22.46 -23.81 2.53
C SER A 158 21.15 -23.21 3.03
N LYS A 159 21.20 -22.45 4.11
CA LYS A 159 20.07 -21.61 4.55
C LYS A 159 20.10 -20.31 3.74
N VAL A 160 19.03 -20.02 3.03
CA VAL A 160 18.90 -18.84 2.17
C VAL A 160 17.68 -18.04 2.62
N GLU A 161 17.84 -16.74 2.70
CA GLU A 161 16.73 -15.81 2.96
C GLU A 161 16.16 -15.31 1.64
N ILE A 162 14.89 -15.54 1.40
CA ILE A 162 14.17 -15.17 0.18
C ILE A 162 12.82 -14.55 0.52
N PRO A 163 12.22 -13.74 -0.37
CA PRO A 163 10.83 -13.34 -0.25
C PRO A 163 9.89 -14.55 -0.29
N TYR A 164 8.89 -14.58 0.58
CA TYR A 164 7.93 -15.68 0.58
C TYR A 164 7.15 -15.78 -0.75
N ALA A 165 6.86 -14.66 -1.38
CA ALA A 165 6.26 -14.63 -2.71
C ALA A 165 7.12 -15.35 -3.76
N TYR A 166 8.45 -15.19 -3.70
CA TYR A 166 9.37 -15.95 -4.56
C TYR A 166 9.34 -17.46 -4.28
N LYS A 167 9.30 -17.85 -3.00
CA LYS A 167 9.15 -19.26 -2.61
C LYS A 167 7.85 -19.85 -3.16
N LEU A 168 6.74 -19.10 -3.09
CA LEU A 168 5.46 -19.50 -3.65
C LEU A 168 5.56 -19.68 -5.17
N MET A 169 6.09 -18.68 -5.88
CA MET A 169 6.31 -18.75 -7.32
C MET A 169 7.18 -19.96 -7.72
N ALA A 170 8.26 -20.21 -6.98
CA ALA A 170 9.13 -21.35 -7.25
C ALA A 170 8.40 -22.70 -7.09
N GLN A 171 7.51 -22.82 -6.12
CA GLN A 171 6.69 -24.01 -5.96
C GLN A 171 5.61 -24.15 -7.05
N GLU A 172 4.99 -23.05 -7.47
CA GLU A 172 4.04 -23.03 -8.58
C GLU A 172 4.72 -23.44 -9.90
N LEU A 173 5.94 -22.97 -10.17
CA LEU A 173 6.73 -23.40 -11.33
C LEU A 173 7.01 -24.90 -11.30
N GLN A 174 7.28 -25.46 -10.13
CA GLN A 174 7.50 -26.90 -9.98
C GLN A 174 6.24 -27.71 -10.33
N THR A 175 5.04 -27.20 -10.06
CA THR A 175 3.79 -27.89 -10.40
C THR A 175 3.57 -28.02 -11.91
N ILE A 176 4.12 -27.10 -12.71
CA ILE A 176 4.10 -27.14 -14.18
C ILE A 176 5.38 -27.75 -14.77
N ASN A 177 6.12 -28.54 -13.97
CA ASN A 177 7.36 -29.23 -14.37
C ASN A 177 8.55 -28.30 -14.71
N VAL A 178 8.55 -27.05 -14.25
CA VAL A 178 9.71 -26.17 -14.34
C VAL A 178 10.48 -26.22 -13.01
N ALA A 179 11.74 -26.58 -13.03
CA ALA A 179 12.57 -26.71 -11.84
C ALA A 179 13.46 -25.46 -11.63
N PRO A 180 13.02 -24.46 -10.85
CA PRO A 180 13.86 -23.34 -10.47
C PRO A 180 14.95 -23.83 -9.51
N ARG A 181 16.21 -23.63 -9.87
CA ARG A 181 17.36 -24.05 -9.06
C ARG A 181 18.09 -22.84 -8.51
N ILE A 182 18.26 -22.80 -7.19
CA ILE A 182 19.02 -21.78 -6.48
C ILE A 182 20.44 -22.33 -6.30
N ILE A 183 21.39 -21.71 -6.97
CA ILE A 183 22.80 -22.09 -6.86
C ILE A 183 23.40 -21.31 -5.70
N THR A 184 23.94 -22.03 -4.72
CA THR A 184 24.63 -21.48 -3.55
C THR A 184 26.08 -21.96 -3.54
N GLN A 185 26.96 -21.08 -3.14
CA GLN A 185 28.38 -21.39 -2.94
C GLN A 185 28.65 -22.06 -1.61
#